data_5cfe97be6f8a4a663caaca4513f2d120
#
_entry.id   5cfe97be6f8a4a663caaca4513f2d120
#
_cell.length_a   1.000
_cell.length_b   1.000
_cell.length_c   1.000
_cell.angle_alpha   90.00
_cell.angle_beta   90.00
_cell.angle_gamma   90.00
#
_symmetry.space_group_name_H-M   'P 1'
#
loop_
_entity.id
_entity.type
_entity.pdbx_description
1 polymer ?
#
loop_
_entity_poly.entity_id
_entity_poly.type
_entity_poly.pdbx_seq_one_letter_code
_entity_poly.pdbx_strand_id
1 'polypeptide(L)'
;TKVFILEVMGRHAGWMAASSALARTNKEDAPHVILLPETIFNQKEFLSLVKNNVNKHGYCVVVVSEGVKNSKGKFLAESDKKDAFGHSQLGGVAPFISNLINNKLKLKNHWAVADYLQRSARHIASRVDLEHAQAVGSFAIKYAMAGMNGVMPIIVRKKGSKYKWGVEAAPLSKIANLEKKLPKSFISKNGMNVTQKAIDYLMPLIQGESHPPFKNGIPLLKEFKLKKVEKKLPNWK
;
A
#
# COMPACT_ATOMS: atom_id res chain seq x y z
N THR A 1 7.60 22.44 -12.11
CA THR A 1 6.85 21.81 -10.99
C THR A 1 7.69 21.88 -9.74
N LYS A 2 7.10 22.37 -8.64
CA LYS A 2 7.79 22.47 -7.35
C LYS A 2 7.33 21.37 -6.39
N VAL A 3 6.10 20.90 -6.52
CA VAL A 3 5.58 19.82 -5.70
C VAL A 3 4.96 18.75 -6.58
N PHE A 4 5.24 17.49 -6.26
CA PHE A 4 4.56 16.33 -6.83
C PHE A 4 3.85 15.53 -5.72
N ILE A 5 2.60 15.16 -5.95
CA ILE A 5 1.78 14.42 -4.99
C ILE A 5 1.40 13.08 -5.62
N LEU A 6 1.73 11.98 -4.96
CA LEU A 6 1.33 10.64 -5.35
C LEU A 6 0.30 10.11 -4.35
N GLU A 7 -0.92 9.85 -4.81
CA GLU A 7 -1.93 9.14 -4.03
C GLU A 7 -1.79 7.64 -4.22
N VAL A 8 -1.82 6.90 -3.11
CA VAL A 8 -1.73 5.45 -3.08
C VAL A 8 -2.90 4.87 -2.29
N MET A 9 -3.28 3.64 -2.63
CA MET A 9 -4.30 2.88 -1.91
C MET A 9 -3.87 2.63 -0.46
N GLY A 10 -4.81 2.25 0.40
CA GLY A 10 -4.48 1.88 1.77
C GLY A 10 -5.64 2.04 2.76
N ARG A 11 -6.73 2.65 2.36
CA ARG A 11 -7.95 2.87 3.17
C ARG A 11 -7.60 3.25 4.62
N HIS A 12 -7.59 2.30 5.56
CA HIS A 12 -7.35 2.54 6.99
C HIS A 12 -5.94 2.16 7.45
N ALA A 13 -5.09 1.63 6.56
CA ALA A 13 -3.76 1.13 6.87
C ALA A 13 -2.70 1.64 5.89
N GLY A 14 -1.72 2.37 6.39
CA GLY A 14 -0.74 3.14 5.62
C GLY A 14 0.46 2.36 5.08
N TRP A 15 0.39 1.03 4.96
CA TRP A 15 1.52 0.20 4.52
C TRP A 15 2.05 0.57 3.13
N MET A 16 1.15 0.86 2.17
CA MET A 16 1.53 1.26 0.82
C MET A 16 2.22 2.63 0.82
N ALA A 17 1.66 3.61 1.54
CA ALA A 17 2.29 4.91 1.68
C ALA A 17 3.64 4.81 2.38
N ALA A 18 3.72 4.03 3.46
CA ALA A 18 4.97 3.82 4.21
C ALA A 18 6.06 3.17 3.36
N SER A 19 5.71 2.23 2.48
CA SER A 19 6.68 1.55 1.60
C SER A 19 7.35 2.50 0.60
N SER A 20 6.73 3.63 0.26
CA SER A 20 7.34 4.64 -0.59
C SER A 20 8.67 5.20 -0.05
N ALA A 21 8.86 5.13 1.28
CA ALA A 21 10.14 5.53 1.90
C ALA A 21 11.33 4.70 1.44
N LEU A 22 11.10 3.48 0.92
CA LEU A 22 12.15 2.61 0.37
C LEU A 22 12.75 3.14 -0.93
N ALA A 23 12.11 4.11 -1.59
CA ALA A 23 12.67 4.77 -2.76
C ALA A 23 13.86 5.70 -2.46
N ARG A 24 14.09 6.01 -1.18
CA ARG A 24 15.20 6.86 -0.75
C ARG A 24 16.51 6.09 -0.73
N THR A 25 17.55 6.65 -1.30
CA THR A 25 18.94 6.21 -1.11
C THR A 25 19.61 6.98 0.03
N ASN A 26 19.21 8.25 0.22
CA ASN A 26 19.67 9.13 1.30
C ASN A 26 18.48 9.69 2.09
N LYS A 27 18.74 10.16 3.31
CA LYS A 27 17.68 10.71 4.18
C LYS A 27 16.94 11.92 3.58
N GLU A 28 17.59 12.63 2.69
CA GLU A 28 17.06 13.84 2.06
C GLU A 28 16.36 13.58 0.73
N ASP A 29 16.39 12.34 0.24
CA ASP A 29 15.75 11.98 -1.01
C ASP A 29 14.20 11.94 -0.87
N ALA A 30 13.55 12.07 -2.00
CA ALA A 30 12.09 11.92 -2.07
C ALA A 30 11.64 10.45 -1.80
N PRO A 31 10.44 10.27 -1.25
CA PRO A 31 9.44 11.24 -0.85
C PRO A 31 9.80 11.98 0.45
N HIS A 32 9.58 13.29 0.50
CA HIS A 32 9.92 14.12 1.66
C HIS A 32 8.83 14.07 2.74
N VAL A 33 7.57 13.91 2.33
CA VAL A 33 6.40 13.85 3.21
C VAL A 33 5.58 12.61 2.86
N ILE A 34 5.20 11.85 3.88
CA ILE A 34 4.35 10.65 3.75
C ILE A 34 3.18 10.81 4.70
N LEU A 35 1.97 10.93 4.15
CA LEU A 35 0.74 11.09 4.91
C LEU A 35 0.04 9.74 5.07
N LEU A 36 -0.20 9.37 6.33
CA LEU A 36 -0.68 8.04 6.74
C LEU A 36 -2.10 8.12 7.32
N PRO A 37 -2.95 7.12 7.09
CA PRO A 37 -4.31 7.09 7.65
C PRO A 37 -4.34 6.88 9.17
N GLU A 38 -3.24 6.41 9.77
CA GLU A 38 -3.09 6.24 11.20
C GLU A 38 -2.85 7.54 11.97
N THR A 39 -2.59 8.64 11.24
CA THR A 39 -2.32 9.95 11.84
C THR A 39 -3.34 10.99 11.39
N ILE A 40 -3.65 11.92 12.28
CA ILE A 40 -4.53 13.05 11.94
C ILE A 40 -3.75 14.05 11.10
N PHE A 41 -4.33 14.47 9.99
CA PHE A 41 -3.72 15.47 9.10
C PHE A 41 -3.68 16.85 9.76
N ASN A 42 -2.47 17.34 9.98
CA ASN A 42 -2.20 18.70 10.45
C ASN A 42 -1.82 19.60 9.28
N GLN A 43 -2.79 20.38 8.80
CA GLN A 43 -2.61 21.23 7.63
C GLN A 43 -1.47 22.28 7.80
N LYS A 44 -1.36 22.90 8.99
CA LYS A 44 -0.35 23.95 9.24
C LYS A 44 1.07 23.37 9.17
N GLU A 45 1.28 22.25 9.83
CA GLU A 45 2.57 21.56 9.85
C GLU A 45 2.92 21.00 8.46
N PHE A 46 1.95 20.41 7.76
CA PHE A 46 2.12 19.94 6.39
C PHE A 46 2.60 21.04 5.45
N LEU A 47 1.93 22.18 5.43
CA LEU A 47 2.31 23.31 4.58
C LEU A 47 3.71 23.84 4.91
N SER A 48 4.08 23.88 6.20
CA SER A 48 5.42 24.26 6.64
C SER A 48 6.47 23.26 6.12
N LEU A 49 6.22 21.96 6.25
CA LEU A 49 7.12 20.92 5.72
C LEU A 49 7.30 21.03 4.20
N VAL A 50 6.21 21.21 3.45
CA VAL A 50 6.28 21.37 1.99
C VAL A 50 7.12 22.60 1.63
N LYS A 51 6.86 23.75 2.26
CA LYS A 51 7.61 24.98 2.02
C LYS A 51 9.11 24.80 2.31
N ASN A 52 9.43 24.21 3.46
CA ASN A 52 10.81 23.99 3.88
C ASN A 52 11.57 23.06 2.92
N ASN A 53 10.93 21.96 2.46
CA ASN A 53 11.54 21.06 1.49
C ASN A 53 11.75 21.75 0.13
N VAL A 54 10.78 22.53 -0.36
CA VAL A 54 10.94 23.30 -1.61
C VAL A 54 12.07 24.33 -1.49
N ASN A 55 12.19 25.01 -0.35
CA ASN A 55 13.28 25.96 -0.13
C ASN A 55 14.65 25.28 -0.07
N LYS A 56 14.73 24.12 0.58
CA LYS A 56 16.00 23.39 0.77
C LYS A 56 16.46 22.65 -0.48
N HIS A 57 15.54 21.95 -1.15
CA HIS A 57 15.86 21.04 -2.25
C HIS A 57 15.41 21.55 -3.62
N GLY A 58 14.70 22.66 -3.69
CA GLY A 58 14.10 23.16 -4.93
C GLY A 58 12.78 22.48 -5.32
N TYR A 59 12.41 21.37 -4.64
CA TYR A 59 11.19 20.58 -4.89
C TYR A 59 10.74 19.84 -3.64
N CYS A 60 9.51 19.32 -3.67
CA CYS A 60 8.97 18.44 -2.64
C CYS A 60 8.13 17.32 -3.28
N VAL A 61 8.33 16.09 -2.85
CA VAL A 61 7.46 14.95 -3.20
C VAL A 61 6.68 14.53 -1.96
N VAL A 62 5.37 14.44 -2.12
CA VAL A 62 4.41 14.01 -1.11
C VAL A 62 3.81 12.68 -1.55
N VAL A 63 3.84 11.67 -0.70
CA VAL A 63 3.04 10.46 -0.88
C VAL A 63 1.90 10.50 0.12
N VAL A 64 0.68 10.27 -0.34
CA VAL A 64 -0.51 10.33 0.51
C VAL A 64 -1.35 9.08 0.34
N SER A 65 -1.76 8.46 1.47
CA SER A 65 -2.76 7.41 1.45
C SER A 65 -4.15 8.01 1.23
N GLU A 66 -4.97 7.34 0.41
CA GLU A 66 -6.39 7.70 0.20
C GLU A 66 -7.19 7.81 1.51
N GLY A 67 -6.76 7.09 2.56
CA GLY A 67 -7.43 7.01 3.84
C GLY A 67 -7.03 8.05 4.89
N VAL A 68 -6.30 9.09 4.51
CA VAL A 68 -5.92 10.17 5.44
C VAL A 68 -7.14 10.91 5.97
N LYS A 69 -7.13 11.20 7.29
CA LYS A 69 -8.26 11.79 8.01
C LYS A 69 -7.93 13.18 8.58
N ASN A 70 -8.96 14.00 8.65
CA ASN A 70 -8.90 15.31 9.33
C ASN A 70 -9.06 15.16 10.86
N SER A 71 -8.98 16.28 11.58
CA SER A 71 -9.14 16.34 13.06
C SER A 71 -10.49 15.83 13.58
N LYS A 72 -11.51 15.77 12.73
CA LYS A 72 -12.85 15.25 13.07
C LYS A 72 -12.96 13.74 12.78
N GLY A 73 -11.89 13.07 12.38
CA GLY A 73 -11.87 11.65 12.03
C GLY A 73 -12.49 11.31 10.67
N LYS A 74 -12.91 12.32 9.89
CA LYS A 74 -13.44 12.14 8.54
C LYS A 74 -12.29 12.07 7.52
N PHE A 75 -12.47 11.28 6.48
CA PHE A 75 -11.53 11.24 5.36
C PHE A 75 -11.38 12.63 4.72
N LEU A 76 -10.18 12.96 4.24
CA LEU A 76 -9.94 14.24 3.56
C LEU A 76 -10.68 14.34 2.24
N ALA A 77 -10.87 13.22 1.56
CA ALA A 77 -11.68 13.10 0.36
C ALA A 77 -12.52 11.83 0.46
N GLU A 78 -13.81 11.97 0.45
CA GLU A 78 -14.79 10.90 0.54
C GLU A 78 -15.85 11.14 -0.55
N SER A 79 -16.13 10.09 -1.33
CA SER A 79 -17.22 10.13 -2.31
C SER A 79 -18.51 9.67 -1.66
N ASP A 80 -19.65 10.23 -2.06
CA ASP A 80 -20.98 9.78 -1.66
C ASP A 80 -21.31 8.36 -2.19
N LYS A 81 -20.51 7.86 -3.13
CA LYS A 81 -20.65 6.50 -3.67
C LYS A 81 -20.16 5.45 -2.68
N LYS A 82 -20.96 4.41 -2.52
CA LYS A 82 -20.61 3.23 -1.71
C LYS A 82 -20.30 2.04 -2.61
N ASP A 83 -19.39 1.19 -2.16
CA ASP A 83 -19.11 -0.09 -2.81
C ASP A 83 -20.21 -1.12 -2.47
N ALA A 84 -20.14 -2.32 -3.07
CA ALA A 84 -21.11 -3.41 -2.85
C ALA A 84 -21.18 -3.88 -1.38
N PHE A 85 -20.21 -3.52 -0.55
CA PHE A 85 -20.12 -3.86 0.86
C PHE A 85 -20.54 -2.68 1.78
N GLY A 86 -21.00 -1.57 1.20
CA GLY A 86 -21.46 -0.39 1.94
C GLY A 86 -20.36 0.56 2.39
N HIS A 87 -19.10 0.36 1.96
CA HIS A 87 -18.01 1.28 2.28
C HIS A 87 -18.00 2.46 1.33
N SER A 88 -17.79 3.68 1.85
CA SER A 88 -17.58 4.87 1.02
C SER A 88 -16.38 4.66 0.09
N GLN A 89 -16.55 5.04 -1.17
CA GLN A 89 -15.46 5.04 -2.13
C GLN A 89 -14.50 6.17 -1.75
N LEU A 90 -13.25 5.80 -1.46
CA LEU A 90 -12.17 6.73 -1.16
C LEU A 90 -11.44 7.13 -2.44
N GLY A 91 -10.74 8.26 -2.38
CA GLY A 91 -9.94 8.79 -3.48
C GLY A 91 -10.16 10.29 -3.68
N GLY A 92 -9.22 10.93 -4.39
CA GLY A 92 -9.26 12.38 -4.59
C GLY A 92 -8.55 13.16 -3.48
N VAL A 93 -7.77 12.51 -2.62
CA VAL A 93 -6.94 13.18 -1.61
C VAL A 93 -5.81 13.96 -2.30
N ALA A 94 -5.21 13.44 -3.37
CA ALA A 94 -4.16 14.15 -4.10
C ALA A 94 -4.66 15.47 -4.73
N PRO A 95 -5.81 15.53 -5.42
CA PRO A 95 -6.43 16.80 -5.84
C PRO A 95 -6.70 17.76 -4.68
N PHE A 96 -7.20 17.25 -3.53
CA PHE A 96 -7.43 18.07 -2.34
C PHE A 96 -6.12 18.72 -1.85
N ILE A 97 -5.05 17.92 -1.68
CA ILE A 97 -3.72 18.40 -1.26
C ILE A 97 -3.14 19.37 -2.30
N SER A 98 -3.30 19.07 -3.60
CA SER A 98 -2.88 19.95 -4.70
C SER A 98 -3.52 21.34 -4.61
N ASN A 99 -4.83 21.37 -4.45
CA ASN A 99 -5.57 22.63 -4.28
C ASN A 99 -5.14 23.40 -3.02
N LEU A 100 -4.91 22.68 -1.92
CA LEU A 100 -4.43 23.25 -0.67
C LEU A 100 -3.06 23.94 -0.85
N ILE A 101 -2.10 23.26 -1.48
CA ILE A 101 -0.76 23.80 -1.78
C ILE A 101 -0.87 25.01 -2.71
N ASN A 102 -1.65 24.91 -3.77
CA ASN A 102 -1.83 25.99 -4.72
C ASN A 102 -2.42 27.24 -4.05
N ASN A 103 -3.48 27.06 -3.25
CA ASN A 103 -4.18 28.17 -2.61
C ASN A 103 -3.34 28.84 -1.50
N LYS A 104 -2.60 28.06 -0.69
CA LYS A 104 -1.88 28.56 0.48
C LYS A 104 -0.43 28.92 0.23
N LEU A 105 0.26 28.21 -0.67
CA LEU A 105 1.68 28.41 -0.94
C LEU A 105 1.95 29.00 -2.32
N LYS A 106 0.97 29.02 -3.23
CA LYS A 106 1.12 29.47 -4.62
C LYS A 106 2.23 28.71 -5.38
N LEU A 107 2.48 27.47 -5.02
CA LEU A 107 3.49 26.61 -5.63
C LEU A 107 2.89 25.78 -6.77
N LYS A 108 3.53 25.82 -7.94
CA LYS A 108 3.17 24.95 -9.07
C LYS A 108 3.35 23.49 -8.64
N ASN A 109 2.28 22.71 -8.74
CA ASN A 109 2.29 21.31 -8.35
C ASN A 109 1.57 20.45 -9.39
N HIS A 110 1.85 19.14 -9.35
CA HIS A 110 1.18 18.11 -10.11
C HIS A 110 0.88 16.93 -9.18
N TRP A 111 -0.07 16.12 -9.56
CA TRP A 111 -0.44 14.93 -8.81
C TRP A 111 -0.74 13.75 -9.73
N ALA A 112 -0.63 12.55 -9.17
CA ALA A 112 -1.03 11.31 -9.79
C ALA A 112 -1.72 10.41 -8.76
N VAL A 113 -2.65 9.60 -9.23
CA VAL A 113 -3.27 8.53 -8.45
C VAL A 113 -2.81 7.20 -9.04
N ALA A 114 -2.12 6.40 -8.24
CA ALA A 114 -1.62 5.10 -8.70
C ALA A 114 -2.75 4.08 -8.89
N ASP A 115 -3.77 4.12 -8.03
CA ASP A 115 -4.98 3.28 -8.08
C ASP A 115 -4.65 1.81 -8.41
N TYR A 116 -5.37 1.17 -9.33
CA TYR A 116 -5.19 -0.23 -9.70
C TYR A 116 -3.83 -0.55 -10.36
N LEU A 117 -3.07 0.42 -10.83
CA LEU A 117 -1.71 0.20 -11.32
C LEU A 117 -0.83 -0.49 -10.29
N GLN A 118 -1.02 -0.22 -9.00
CA GLN A 118 -0.31 -0.88 -7.90
C GLN A 118 -0.58 -2.39 -7.83
N ARG A 119 -1.76 -2.84 -8.29
CA ARG A 119 -2.19 -4.24 -8.27
C ARG A 119 -1.88 -4.98 -9.55
N SER A 120 -1.54 -4.28 -10.61
CA SER A 120 -1.30 -4.84 -11.95
C SER A 120 0.16 -4.80 -12.40
N ALA A 121 1.07 -4.38 -11.52
CA ALA A 121 2.49 -4.18 -11.85
C ALA A 121 3.34 -5.46 -11.71
N ARG A 122 2.86 -6.63 -12.16
CA ARG A 122 3.59 -7.91 -12.10
C ARG A 122 4.99 -7.82 -12.72
N HIS A 123 5.18 -6.96 -13.69
CA HIS A 123 6.44 -6.77 -14.40
C HIS A 123 7.55 -6.15 -13.53
N ILE A 124 7.21 -5.58 -12.36
CA ILE A 124 8.15 -5.01 -11.39
C ILE A 124 8.04 -5.67 -9.99
N ALA A 125 7.40 -6.83 -9.88
CA ALA A 125 7.29 -7.54 -8.59
C ALA A 125 8.66 -8.01 -8.10
N SER A 126 8.89 -7.93 -6.78
CA SER A 126 10.08 -8.53 -6.17
C SER A 126 9.98 -10.06 -6.13
N ARG A 127 11.14 -10.72 -6.11
CA ARG A 127 11.18 -12.17 -5.97
C ARG A 127 10.62 -12.63 -4.63
N VAL A 128 10.94 -11.93 -3.54
CA VAL A 128 10.44 -12.28 -2.20
C VAL A 128 8.91 -12.20 -2.15
N ASP A 129 8.30 -11.18 -2.73
CA ASP A 129 6.83 -11.04 -2.75
C ASP A 129 6.19 -12.17 -3.56
N LEU A 130 6.78 -12.53 -4.71
CA LEU A 130 6.30 -13.63 -5.52
C LEU A 130 6.42 -14.97 -4.80
N GLU A 131 7.56 -15.23 -4.12
CA GLU A 131 7.76 -16.45 -3.31
C GLU A 131 6.73 -16.55 -2.19
N HIS A 132 6.42 -15.44 -1.51
CA HIS A 132 5.36 -15.37 -0.51
C HIS A 132 3.99 -15.73 -1.09
N ALA A 133 3.63 -15.14 -2.21
CA ALA A 133 2.35 -15.38 -2.87
C ALA A 133 2.21 -16.85 -3.31
N GLN A 134 3.25 -17.43 -3.90
CA GLN A 134 3.27 -18.85 -4.29
C GLN A 134 3.18 -19.78 -3.07
N ALA A 135 3.90 -19.46 -2.00
CA ALA A 135 3.90 -20.27 -0.80
C ALA A 135 2.52 -20.32 -0.14
N VAL A 136 1.86 -19.15 0.07
CA VAL A 136 0.52 -19.15 0.69
C VAL A 136 -0.50 -19.87 -0.18
N GLY A 137 -0.43 -19.74 -1.51
CA GLY A 137 -1.29 -20.48 -2.44
C GLY A 137 -1.08 -22.01 -2.31
N SER A 138 0.18 -22.45 -2.29
CA SER A 138 0.53 -23.89 -2.13
C SER A 138 0.09 -24.43 -0.78
N PHE A 139 0.29 -23.68 0.30
CA PHE A 139 -0.12 -24.10 1.64
C PHE A 139 -1.64 -24.10 1.82
N ALA A 140 -2.38 -23.24 1.13
CA ALA A 140 -3.85 -23.29 1.13
C ALA A 140 -4.36 -24.65 0.65
N ILE A 141 -3.79 -25.17 -0.43
CA ILE A 141 -4.13 -26.52 -0.94
C ILE A 141 -3.70 -27.61 0.03
N LYS A 142 -2.46 -27.53 0.58
CA LYS A 142 -1.98 -28.50 1.57
C LYS A 142 -2.88 -28.58 2.80
N TYR A 143 -3.33 -27.43 3.32
CA TYR A 143 -4.23 -27.38 4.48
C TYR A 143 -5.61 -27.96 4.15
N ALA A 144 -6.16 -27.64 2.98
CA ALA A 144 -7.42 -28.22 2.52
C ALA A 144 -7.34 -29.74 2.38
N MET A 145 -6.26 -30.26 1.78
CA MET A 145 -6.03 -31.73 1.66
C MET A 145 -5.79 -32.41 3.00
N ALA A 146 -5.26 -31.71 3.99
CA ALA A 146 -5.11 -32.20 5.37
C ALA A 146 -6.41 -32.12 6.19
N GLY A 147 -7.55 -31.73 5.57
CA GLY A 147 -8.83 -31.60 6.25
C GLY A 147 -8.96 -30.37 7.15
N MET A 148 -8.01 -29.44 7.10
CA MET A 148 -8.09 -28.20 7.88
C MET A 148 -9.16 -27.27 7.30
N ASN A 149 -10.07 -26.81 8.15
CA ASN A 149 -11.16 -25.92 7.78
C ASN A 149 -11.12 -24.64 8.62
N GLY A 150 -11.66 -23.54 8.10
CA GLY A 150 -11.72 -22.26 8.80
C GLY A 150 -10.35 -21.63 9.08
N VAL A 151 -9.33 -21.95 8.28
CA VAL A 151 -7.96 -21.43 8.41
C VAL A 151 -7.50 -20.68 7.15
N MET A 152 -6.56 -19.76 7.34
CA MET A 152 -5.87 -19.07 6.27
C MET A 152 -4.36 -19.26 6.42
N PRO A 153 -3.61 -19.60 5.35
CA PRO A 153 -2.15 -19.57 5.39
C PRO A 153 -1.66 -18.11 5.50
N ILE A 154 -0.76 -17.88 6.43
CA ILE A 154 -0.15 -16.57 6.69
C ILE A 154 1.36 -16.65 6.61
N ILE A 155 1.99 -15.56 6.17
CA ILE A 155 3.43 -15.40 6.23
C ILE A 155 3.84 -14.97 7.64
N VAL A 156 4.71 -15.76 8.26
CA VAL A 156 5.25 -15.47 9.59
C VAL A 156 6.74 -15.17 9.47
N ARG A 157 7.13 -14.00 9.95
CA ARG A 157 8.54 -13.60 10.03
C ARG A 157 9.20 -14.28 11.22
N LYS A 158 10.30 -14.99 10.98
CA LYS A 158 11.09 -15.64 12.03
C LYS A 158 12.03 -14.65 12.70
N LYS A 159 12.34 -14.87 13.98
CA LYS A 159 13.34 -14.10 14.72
C LYS A 159 14.74 -14.32 14.13
N GLY A 160 15.59 -13.30 14.17
CA GLY A 160 16.98 -13.39 13.72
C GLY A 160 17.45 -12.09 13.04
N SER A 161 18.76 -11.99 12.82
CA SER A 161 19.39 -10.84 12.15
C SER A 161 19.12 -10.81 10.64
N LYS A 162 18.95 -11.97 10.01
CA LYS A 162 18.60 -12.10 8.59
C LYS A 162 17.10 -12.31 8.44
N TYR A 163 16.51 -11.74 7.40
CA TYR A 163 15.12 -12.00 7.07
C TYR A 163 14.90 -13.48 6.77
N LYS A 164 14.09 -14.12 7.58
CA LYS A 164 13.61 -15.50 7.39
C LYS A 164 12.10 -15.51 7.61
N TRP A 165 11.41 -16.33 6.86
CA TRP A 165 9.95 -16.46 6.95
C TRP A 165 9.51 -17.92 6.84
N GLY A 166 8.25 -18.16 7.08
CA GLY A 166 7.58 -19.43 6.89
C GLY A 166 6.09 -19.21 6.74
N VAL A 167 5.37 -20.28 6.45
CA VAL A 167 3.90 -20.25 6.36
C VAL A 167 3.32 -20.99 7.55
N GLU A 168 2.33 -20.39 8.20
CA GLU A 168 1.58 -20.98 9.29
C GLU A 168 0.07 -20.88 9.01
N ALA A 169 -0.73 -21.74 9.66
CA ALA A 169 -2.17 -21.67 9.59
C ALA A 169 -2.71 -20.74 10.68
N ALA A 170 -3.54 -19.77 10.32
CA ALA A 170 -4.23 -18.92 11.27
C ALA A 170 -5.74 -19.11 11.17
N PRO A 171 -6.48 -19.22 12.30
CA PRO A 171 -7.93 -19.29 12.29
C PRO A 171 -8.56 -18.06 11.65
N LEU A 172 -9.51 -18.21 10.75
CA LEU A 172 -10.23 -17.11 10.10
C LEU A 172 -10.91 -16.19 11.10
N SER A 173 -11.40 -16.72 12.22
CA SER A 173 -12.01 -15.93 13.31
C SER A 173 -11.09 -14.89 13.93
N LYS A 174 -9.77 -15.08 13.80
CA LYS A 174 -8.75 -14.13 14.29
C LYS A 174 -8.28 -13.13 13.22
N ILE A 175 -8.77 -13.24 11.98
CA ILE A 175 -8.30 -12.45 10.85
C ILE A 175 -9.45 -11.72 10.16
N ALA A 176 -10.59 -12.38 9.97
CA ALA A 176 -11.73 -11.83 9.26
C ALA A 176 -12.22 -10.54 9.94
N ASN A 177 -12.46 -9.50 9.13
CA ASN A 177 -12.89 -8.18 9.56
C ASN A 177 -11.91 -7.43 10.50
N LEU A 178 -10.65 -7.87 10.57
CA LEU A 178 -9.60 -7.19 11.32
C LEU A 178 -8.61 -6.52 10.37
N GLU A 179 -8.16 -5.32 10.76
CA GLU A 179 -7.18 -4.54 10.00
C GLU A 179 -5.85 -4.50 10.73
N LYS A 180 -4.79 -4.91 10.06
CA LYS A 180 -3.42 -4.72 10.56
C LYS A 180 -2.91 -3.33 10.20
N LYS A 181 -3.08 -2.39 11.11
CA LYS A 181 -2.59 -1.02 10.97
C LYS A 181 -1.06 -0.94 11.09
N LEU A 182 -0.50 0.15 10.59
CA LEU A 182 0.91 0.46 10.76
C LEU A 182 1.22 0.70 12.25
N PRO A 183 2.21 0.02 12.84
CA PRO A 183 2.57 0.22 14.24
C PRO A 183 2.98 1.67 14.52
N LYS A 184 2.59 2.21 15.66
CA LYS A 184 2.99 3.57 16.07
C LYS A 184 4.50 3.80 16.06
N SER A 185 5.29 2.75 16.38
CA SER A 185 6.76 2.82 16.35
C SER A 185 7.35 2.95 14.94
N PHE A 186 6.53 2.73 13.88
CA PHE A 186 6.92 2.89 12.48
C PHE A 186 6.65 4.30 11.96
N ILE A 187 5.90 5.10 12.71
CA ILE A 187 5.49 6.45 12.34
C ILE A 187 6.43 7.45 13.01
N SER A 188 6.89 8.45 12.28
CA SER A 188 7.71 9.53 12.81
C SER A 188 6.96 10.37 13.85
N LYS A 189 7.68 11.08 14.71
CA LYS A 189 7.08 11.90 15.80
C LYS A 189 6.07 12.92 15.29
N ASN A 190 6.31 13.51 14.11
CA ASN A 190 5.38 14.48 13.50
C ASN A 190 4.23 13.82 12.73
N GLY A 191 4.17 12.49 12.64
CA GLY A 191 3.10 11.77 11.96
C GLY A 191 3.11 11.86 10.42
N MET A 192 4.11 12.52 9.82
CA MET A 192 4.15 12.79 8.38
C MET A 192 5.36 12.14 7.69
N ASN A 193 5.86 11.08 8.28
CA ASN A 193 6.93 10.26 7.73
C ASN A 193 7.01 8.91 8.48
N VAL A 194 7.94 8.05 8.07
CA VAL A 194 8.20 6.77 8.74
C VAL A 194 9.55 6.77 9.44
N THR A 195 9.70 5.87 10.40
CA THR A 195 10.95 5.64 11.14
C THR A 195 11.85 4.64 10.43
N GLN A 196 13.12 4.56 10.86
CA GLN A 196 14.04 3.53 10.38
C GLN A 196 13.51 2.11 10.64
N LYS A 197 12.78 1.89 11.75
CA LYS A 197 12.15 0.59 12.04
C LYS A 197 11.16 0.15 10.95
N ALA A 198 10.43 1.09 10.35
CA ALA A 198 9.55 0.77 9.22
C ALA A 198 10.35 0.37 7.98
N ILE A 199 11.40 1.12 7.68
CA ILE A 199 12.31 0.82 6.55
C ILE A 199 12.92 -0.57 6.73
N ASP A 200 13.49 -0.87 7.88
CA ASP A 200 14.11 -2.16 8.20
C ASP A 200 13.10 -3.32 8.10
N TYR A 201 11.84 -3.06 8.48
CA TYR A 201 10.78 -4.05 8.36
C TYR A 201 10.36 -4.30 6.91
N LEU A 202 10.27 -3.26 6.09
CA LEU A 202 9.76 -3.32 4.72
C LEU A 202 10.84 -3.71 3.70
N MET A 203 12.09 -3.28 3.91
CA MET A 203 13.20 -3.49 2.97
C MET A 203 13.36 -4.94 2.49
N PRO A 204 13.27 -5.98 3.35
CA PRO A 204 13.38 -7.36 2.89
C PRO A 204 12.30 -7.81 1.90
N LEU A 205 11.14 -7.16 1.91
CA LEU A 205 10.00 -7.54 1.08
C LEU A 205 10.16 -7.16 -0.40
N ILE A 206 11.02 -6.17 -0.69
CA ILE A 206 11.28 -5.70 -2.05
C ILE A 206 12.53 -6.31 -2.67
N GLN A 207 13.13 -7.32 -2.02
CA GLN A 207 14.40 -7.89 -2.47
C GLN A 207 14.23 -8.87 -3.63
N GLY A 208 15.24 -8.84 -4.51
CA GLY A 208 15.33 -9.69 -5.68
C GLY A 208 14.35 -9.30 -6.79
N GLU A 209 14.81 -9.49 -8.01
CA GLU A 209 14.02 -9.17 -9.21
C GLU A 209 13.34 -10.42 -9.73
N SER A 210 12.12 -10.26 -10.22
CA SER A 210 11.33 -11.35 -10.81
C SER A 210 10.54 -10.82 -12.00
N HIS A 211 11.25 -10.56 -13.09
CA HIS A 211 10.62 -10.11 -14.33
C HIS A 211 9.94 -11.29 -15.05
N PRO A 212 8.72 -11.12 -15.58
CA PRO A 212 8.15 -12.07 -16.51
C PRO A 212 8.97 -12.07 -17.82
N PRO A 213 8.94 -13.14 -18.63
CA PRO A 213 9.50 -13.08 -19.95
C PRO A 213 8.77 -12.04 -20.81
N PHE A 214 9.49 -11.40 -21.72
CA PHE A 214 8.96 -10.41 -22.66
C PHE A 214 9.03 -10.92 -24.09
N LYS A 215 8.06 -10.52 -24.91
CA LYS A 215 8.08 -10.71 -26.37
C LYS A 215 7.70 -9.39 -27.03
N ASN A 216 8.53 -8.89 -27.92
CA ASN A 216 8.32 -7.62 -28.62
C ASN A 216 8.01 -6.43 -27.67
N GLY A 217 8.68 -6.37 -26.53
CA GLY A 217 8.47 -5.30 -25.54
C GLY A 217 7.24 -5.47 -24.64
N ILE A 218 6.47 -6.54 -24.78
CA ILE A 218 5.25 -6.80 -23.99
C ILE A 218 5.51 -7.97 -23.04
N PRO A 219 5.16 -7.84 -21.73
CA PRO A 219 5.25 -8.94 -20.79
C PRO A 219 4.37 -10.11 -21.22
N LEU A 220 4.93 -11.32 -21.22
CA LEU A 220 4.16 -12.54 -21.50
C LEU A 220 3.43 -12.97 -20.23
N LEU A 221 2.12 -12.82 -20.23
CA LEU A 221 1.24 -13.31 -19.17
C LEU A 221 0.60 -14.62 -19.64
N LYS A 222 0.58 -15.60 -18.74
CA LYS A 222 -0.03 -16.89 -19.04
C LYS A 222 -1.55 -16.82 -18.89
N GLU A 223 -2.27 -17.11 -19.95
CA GLU A 223 -3.72 -17.27 -19.89
C GLU A 223 -4.09 -18.63 -19.31
N PHE A 224 -5.01 -18.65 -18.36
CA PHE A 224 -5.61 -19.87 -17.85
C PHE A 224 -6.91 -20.16 -18.62
N LYS A 225 -6.89 -21.19 -19.41
CA LYS A 225 -8.12 -21.72 -20.04
C LYS A 225 -8.80 -22.67 -19.07
N LEU A 226 -9.70 -22.16 -18.26
CA LEU A 226 -10.50 -22.96 -17.35
C LEU A 226 -11.60 -23.67 -18.15
N LYS A 227 -11.64 -25.02 -18.04
CA LYS A 227 -12.78 -25.77 -18.57
C LYS A 227 -13.97 -25.58 -17.63
N LYS A 228 -15.09 -25.13 -18.19
CA LYS A 228 -16.34 -25.07 -17.43
C LYS A 228 -16.79 -26.49 -17.11
N VAL A 229 -16.98 -26.77 -15.84
CA VAL A 229 -17.54 -28.07 -15.39
C VAL A 229 -19.04 -28.06 -15.64
N GLU A 230 -19.57 -29.18 -16.14
CA GLU A 230 -21.00 -29.33 -16.31
C GLU A 230 -21.74 -29.19 -14.98
N LYS A 231 -22.83 -28.45 -15.01
CA LYS A 231 -23.64 -28.21 -13.82
C LYS A 231 -24.42 -29.48 -13.47
N LYS A 232 -24.07 -30.08 -12.33
CA LYS A 232 -24.74 -31.30 -11.84
C LYS A 232 -25.87 -31.05 -10.83
N LEU A 233 -25.95 -29.85 -10.27
CA LEU A 233 -26.98 -29.47 -9.33
C LEU A 233 -28.09 -28.64 -9.99
N PRO A 234 -29.33 -28.74 -9.53
CA PRO A 234 -30.43 -27.90 -10.02
C PRO A 234 -30.11 -26.41 -9.77
N ASN A 235 -30.84 -25.53 -10.46
CA ASN A 235 -30.73 -24.11 -10.23
C ASN A 235 -31.18 -23.80 -8.80
N TRP A 236 -30.41 -22.96 -8.12
CA TRP A 236 -30.85 -22.37 -6.86
C TRP A 236 -32.15 -21.58 -7.12
N LYS A 237 -33.18 -21.88 -6.34
CA LYS A 237 -34.47 -21.16 -6.37
C LYS A 237 -34.40 -19.95 -5.48
#